data_39435a1eeea8a3897a5b2a4173ed9451
#
_entry.id   39435a1eeea8a3897a5b2a4173ed9451
#
_cell.length_a   1.000
_cell.length_b   1.000
_cell.length_c   1.000
_cell.angle_alpha   90.00
_cell.angle_beta   90.00
_cell.angle_gamma   90.00
#
_symmetry.space_group_name_H-M   'P 1'
#
loop_
_entity.id
_entity.type
_entity.pdbx_description
1 polymer ?
#
loop_
_entity_poly.entity_id
_entity_poly.type
_entity_poly.pdbx_seq_one_letter_code
_entity_poly.pdbx_strand_id
1 'polypeptide(L)'
;MDDLRTPIEHNERTIALDGLLTSDCMIFDLDEAMNHFELRSKYSKEMGEALAVAQDCAILAEVAKMIVEDKENLPTNATTGVKGTGKGLIVTETVATADYGETEAMGVAIFKELLKIKTKMSENNVPLAGRNCYIKPMALNALIANKDIINKLYGASMTIEGNNPPKLIGFDLIEAPLLTEGGVDNENVIQGDGHVFPTTYKDTCQFIVAHPSSAGILTLKGLGMEHARRPEYQADQIIAKYAKGFGGLRPEAAFMGVVTQA
;
A
#
# COMPACT_ATOMS: atom_id res chain seq x y z
N MET A 1 -37.35 -35.79 -0.16
CA MET A 1 -36.25 -35.29 0.69
C MET A 1 -35.56 -34.27 -0.14
N ASP A 2 -35.81 -33.00 0.10
CA ASP A 2 -35.13 -31.92 -0.59
C ASP A 2 -33.64 -31.96 -0.19
N ASP A 3 -32.80 -31.83 -1.17
CA ASP A 3 -31.36 -31.92 -0.98
C ASP A 3 -30.90 -30.69 -0.15
N LEU A 4 -30.66 -30.92 1.14
CA LEU A 4 -30.21 -29.91 2.10
C LEU A 4 -28.78 -29.42 1.83
N ARG A 5 -28.19 -29.79 0.69
CA ARG A 5 -26.86 -29.38 0.29
C ARG A 5 -26.92 -28.04 -0.44
N THR A 6 -26.51 -27.00 0.24
CA THR A 6 -26.27 -25.72 -0.41
C THR A 6 -24.94 -25.81 -1.15
N PRO A 7 -24.88 -25.54 -2.47
CA PRO A 7 -23.61 -25.49 -3.19
C PRO A 7 -22.74 -24.37 -2.60
N ILE A 8 -21.48 -24.68 -2.34
CA ILE A 8 -20.50 -23.67 -1.93
C ILE A 8 -20.04 -22.94 -3.19
N GLU A 9 -20.37 -21.67 -3.27
CA GLU A 9 -19.89 -20.81 -4.35
C GLU A 9 -18.50 -20.30 -3.99
N HIS A 10 -17.57 -20.38 -4.92
CA HIS A 10 -16.21 -19.86 -4.77
C HIS A 10 -15.76 -19.19 -6.06
N ASN A 11 -14.95 -18.15 -5.90
CA ASN A 11 -14.24 -17.49 -6.98
C ASN A 11 -12.75 -17.74 -6.83
N GLU A 12 -12.06 -17.79 -7.96
CA GLU A 12 -10.62 -17.98 -8.02
C GLU A 12 -9.98 -16.71 -8.57
N ARG A 13 -8.88 -16.31 -7.95
CA ARG A 13 -8.05 -15.20 -8.41
C ARG A 13 -6.61 -15.68 -8.55
N THR A 14 -6.02 -15.41 -9.71
CA THR A 14 -4.64 -15.83 -10.01
C THR A 14 -3.70 -14.66 -9.80
N ILE A 15 -2.64 -14.88 -9.06
CA ILE A 15 -1.52 -13.94 -8.94
C ILE A 15 -0.41 -14.43 -9.87
N ALA A 16 -0.03 -13.60 -10.84
CA ALA A 16 1.10 -13.86 -11.71
C ALA A 16 2.41 -13.56 -10.98
N LEU A 17 3.47 -14.26 -11.37
CA LEU A 17 4.81 -13.95 -10.90
C LEU A 17 5.40 -12.86 -11.78
N ASP A 18 5.92 -11.82 -11.14
CA ASP A 18 6.67 -10.78 -11.83
C ASP A 18 8.07 -11.27 -12.21
N GLY A 19 8.75 -10.52 -13.05
CA GLY A 19 10.12 -10.81 -13.43
C GLY A 19 11.09 -10.75 -12.25
N LEU A 20 12.37 -11.02 -12.52
CA LEU A 20 13.43 -10.88 -11.53
C LEU A 20 13.75 -9.38 -11.37
N LEU A 21 13.47 -8.82 -10.21
CA LEU A 21 13.88 -7.45 -9.87
C LEU A 21 15.28 -7.47 -9.28
N THR A 22 16.14 -6.61 -9.83
CA THR A 22 17.55 -6.53 -9.42
C THR A 22 17.94 -5.08 -9.15
N SER A 23 18.79 -4.90 -8.14
CA SER A 23 19.50 -3.65 -7.87
C SER A 23 20.98 -3.98 -7.82
N ASP A 24 21.80 -3.26 -8.56
CA ASP A 24 23.24 -3.50 -8.61
C ASP A 24 24.04 -2.23 -8.36
N CYS A 25 25.22 -2.41 -7.80
CA CYS A 25 26.19 -1.35 -7.57
C CYS A 25 27.59 -1.87 -7.84
N MET A 26 28.42 -1.03 -8.48
CA MET A 26 29.84 -1.32 -8.70
C MET A 26 30.69 -0.42 -7.78
N ILE A 27 31.60 -1.03 -7.05
CA ILE A 27 32.55 -0.36 -6.17
C ILE A 27 33.93 -0.52 -6.76
N PHE A 28 34.55 0.59 -7.16
CA PHE A 28 35.89 0.58 -7.71
C PHE A 28 36.94 0.51 -6.61
N ASP A 29 37.99 -0.27 -6.84
CA ASP A 29 39.11 -0.42 -5.88
C ASP A 29 39.74 0.91 -5.48
N LEU A 30 39.83 1.84 -6.45
CA LEU A 30 40.41 3.17 -6.19
C LEU A 30 39.53 3.96 -5.21
N ASP A 31 38.22 3.91 -5.37
CA ASP A 31 37.31 4.63 -4.48
C ASP A 31 37.31 4.02 -3.07
N GLU A 32 37.39 2.71 -2.96
CA GLU A 32 37.51 2.01 -1.67
C GLU A 32 38.83 2.37 -0.97
N ALA A 33 39.93 2.45 -1.72
CA ALA A 33 41.23 2.82 -1.17
C ALA A 33 41.34 4.29 -0.73
N MET A 34 40.60 5.20 -1.39
CA MET A 34 40.59 6.62 -1.03
C MET A 34 39.61 6.93 0.11
N ASN A 35 38.61 6.10 0.36
CA ASN A 35 37.61 6.32 1.39
C ASN A 35 38.03 5.68 2.72
N HIS A 36 37.87 6.44 3.81
CA HIS A 36 38.09 5.94 5.17
C HIS A 36 36.90 5.19 5.77
N PHE A 37 35.81 4.99 4.98
CA PHE A 37 34.57 4.36 5.42
C PHE A 37 34.34 3.07 4.69
N GLU A 38 33.69 2.12 5.36
CA GLU A 38 33.22 0.88 4.76
C GLU A 38 32.04 1.15 3.82
N LEU A 39 32.30 1.24 2.52
CA LEU A 39 31.29 1.53 1.50
C LEU A 39 30.35 0.36 1.25
N ARG A 40 30.87 -0.87 1.30
CA ARG A 40 30.14 -2.09 0.94
C ARG A 40 28.88 -2.27 1.78
N SER A 41 28.98 -2.09 3.09
CA SER A 41 27.86 -2.23 4.02
C SER A 41 26.77 -1.19 3.77
N LYS A 42 27.19 0.05 3.49
CA LYS A 42 26.23 1.15 3.20
C LYS A 42 25.46 0.91 1.91
N TYR A 43 26.16 0.61 0.81
CA TYR A 43 25.52 0.35 -0.48
C TYR A 43 24.63 -0.88 -0.44
N SER A 44 25.05 -1.94 0.26
CA SER A 44 24.21 -3.12 0.45
C SER A 44 22.89 -2.81 1.15
N LYS A 45 22.93 -1.94 2.17
CA LYS A 45 21.74 -1.49 2.88
C LYS A 45 20.83 -0.64 2.00
N GLU A 46 21.37 0.35 1.29
CA GLU A 46 20.61 1.20 0.37
C GLU A 46 19.94 0.41 -0.76
N MET A 47 20.64 -0.59 -1.33
CA MET A 47 20.04 -1.48 -2.33
C MET A 47 18.89 -2.30 -1.75
N GLY A 48 19.03 -2.79 -0.53
CA GLY A 48 17.95 -3.50 0.17
C GLY A 48 16.74 -2.60 0.43
N GLU A 49 16.97 -1.36 0.86
CA GLU A 49 15.91 -0.36 1.08
C GLU A 49 15.21 0.00 -0.23
N ALA A 50 15.94 0.21 -1.33
CA ALA A 50 15.35 0.50 -2.64
C ALA A 50 14.43 -0.64 -3.12
N LEU A 51 14.87 -1.90 -2.96
CA LEU A 51 14.04 -3.06 -3.30
C LEU A 51 12.81 -3.22 -2.39
N ALA A 52 12.92 -2.84 -1.11
CA ALA A 52 11.77 -2.85 -0.19
C ALA A 52 10.76 -1.78 -0.58
N VAL A 53 11.20 -0.56 -0.91
CA VAL A 53 10.33 0.52 -1.39
C VAL A 53 9.59 0.10 -2.66
N ALA A 54 10.28 -0.52 -3.62
CA ALA A 54 9.66 -1.02 -4.84
C ALA A 54 8.57 -2.06 -4.55
N GLN A 55 8.81 -2.97 -3.60
CA GLN A 55 7.82 -3.95 -3.16
C GLN A 55 6.60 -3.29 -2.52
N ASP A 56 6.79 -2.32 -1.64
CA ASP A 56 5.71 -1.64 -0.95
C ASP A 56 4.86 -0.81 -1.92
N CYS A 57 5.50 -0.14 -2.90
CA CYS A 57 4.81 0.54 -3.99
C CYS A 57 3.95 -0.42 -4.81
N ALA A 58 4.48 -1.59 -5.18
CA ALA A 58 3.76 -2.59 -5.95
C ALA A 58 2.50 -3.09 -5.22
N ILE A 59 2.62 -3.38 -3.93
CA ILE A 59 1.48 -3.83 -3.10
C ILE A 59 0.42 -2.75 -3.01
N LEU A 60 0.80 -1.50 -2.71
CA LEU A 60 -0.14 -0.39 -2.61
C LEU A 60 -0.85 -0.11 -3.94
N ALA A 61 -0.12 -0.18 -5.05
CA ALA A 61 -0.68 -0.01 -6.39
C ALA A 61 -1.70 -1.12 -6.72
N GLU A 62 -1.38 -2.39 -6.42
CA GLU A 62 -2.30 -3.50 -6.65
C GLU A 62 -3.55 -3.44 -5.75
N VAL A 63 -3.39 -3.01 -4.49
CA VAL A 63 -4.54 -2.78 -3.61
C VAL A 63 -5.42 -1.65 -4.16
N ALA A 64 -4.83 -0.53 -4.59
CA ALA A 64 -5.56 0.59 -5.17
C ALA A 64 -6.28 0.20 -6.47
N LYS A 65 -5.60 -0.52 -7.36
CA LYS A 65 -6.16 -1.05 -8.61
C LYS A 65 -7.35 -1.98 -8.36
N MET A 66 -7.23 -2.88 -7.38
CA MET A 66 -8.32 -3.77 -6.99
C MET A 66 -9.54 -3.00 -6.46
N ILE A 67 -9.35 -1.92 -5.69
CA ILE A 67 -10.43 -1.08 -5.18
C ILE A 67 -11.18 -0.38 -6.32
N VAL A 68 -10.46 0.06 -7.35
CA VAL A 68 -11.00 0.80 -8.51
C VAL A 68 -11.68 -0.13 -9.51
N GLU A 69 -11.27 -1.40 -9.61
CA GLU A 69 -11.88 -2.38 -10.50
C GLU A 69 -13.39 -2.46 -10.28
N ASP A 70 -14.14 -2.27 -11.37
CA ASP A 70 -15.59 -2.41 -11.34
C ASP A 70 -16.02 -3.86 -11.11
N LYS A 71 -17.23 -4.03 -10.56
CA LYS A 71 -17.84 -5.37 -10.37
C LYS A 71 -17.87 -6.21 -11.65
N GLU A 72 -17.86 -5.57 -12.80
CA GLU A 72 -17.86 -6.26 -14.10
C GLU A 72 -16.55 -7.00 -14.39
N ASN A 73 -15.45 -6.54 -13.83
CA ASN A 73 -14.12 -7.16 -13.98
C ASN A 73 -13.82 -8.22 -12.92
N LEU A 74 -14.70 -8.38 -11.93
CA LEU A 74 -14.56 -9.47 -10.95
C LEU A 74 -14.80 -10.82 -11.64
N PRO A 75 -13.98 -11.84 -11.31
CA PRO A 75 -14.13 -13.16 -11.89
C PRO A 75 -15.55 -13.70 -11.65
N THR A 76 -16.15 -14.17 -12.72
CA THR A 76 -17.46 -14.82 -12.68
C THR A 76 -17.24 -16.30 -12.38
N ASN A 77 -17.98 -16.84 -11.41
CA ASN A 77 -17.96 -18.29 -11.17
C ASN A 77 -18.42 -19.01 -12.44
N ALA A 78 -17.55 -19.87 -12.98
CA ALA A 78 -17.82 -20.60 -14.23
C ALA A 78 -19.04 -21.55 -14.13
N THR A 79 -19.37 -22.01 -12.92
CA THR A 79 -20.45 -22.97 -12.68
C THR A 79 -21.80 -22.29 -12.44
N THR A 80 -21.82 -21.19 -11.69
CA THR A 80 -23.05 -20.51 -11.28
C THR A 80 -23.36 -19.25 -12.09
N GLY A 81 -22.40 -18.74 -12.84
CA GLY A 81 -22.53 -17.48 -13.57
C GLY A 81 -22.60 -16.24 -12.65
N VAL A 82 -22.40 -16.42 -11.34
CA VAL A 82 -22.48 -15.33 -10.36
C VAL A 82 -21.17 -14.57 -10.34
N LYS A 83 -21.25 -13.26 -10.55
CA LYS A 83 -20.09 -12.35 -10.38
C LYS A 83 -19.74 -12.20 -8.91
N GLY A 84 -18.46 -12.02 -8.59
CA GLY A 84 -18.00 -11.74 -7.24
C GLY A 84 -18.79 -10.59 -6.61
N THR A 85 -19.21 -10.77 -5.37
CA THR A 85 -20.07 -9.80 -4.66
C THR A 85 -19.27 -8.73 -3.92
N GLY A 86 -17.98 -8.98 -3.66
CA GLY A 86 -17.10 -8.05 -2.97
C GLY A 86 -16.67 -6.89 -3.85
N LYS A 87 -16.87 -5.67 -3.38
CA LYS A 87 -16.37 -4.45 -4.00
C LYS A 87 -15.63 -3.63 -2.96
N GLY A 88 -14.41 -3.22 -3.30
CA GLY A 88 -13.75 -2.14 -2.60
C GLY A 88 -14.59 -0.87 -2.73
N LEU A 89 -14.56 0.00 -1.75
CA LEU A 89 -15.29 1.25 -1.76
C LEU A 89 -14.32 2.42 -1.82
N ILE A 90 -14.58 3.31 -2.75
CA ILE A 90 -13.96 4.64 -2.76
C ILE A 90 -14.92 5.55 -2.03
N VAL A 91 -14.46 6.14 -0.93
CA VAL A 91 -15.20 7.15 -0.19
C VAL A 91 -14.64 8.50 -0.59
N THR A 92 -15.52 9.41 -1.00
CA THR A 92 -15.13 10.73 -1.47
C THR A 92 -15.81 11.80 -0.62
N GLU A 93 -15.01 12.75 -0.14
CA GLU A 93 -15.47 14.00 0.47
C GLU A 93 -14.89 15.17 -0.32
N THR A 94 -15.59 16.30 -0.28
CA THR A 94 -15.18 17.53 -0.97
C THR A 94 -14.87 18.59 0.07
N VAL A 95 -13.73 19.23 -0.07
CA VAL A 95 -13.29 20.32 0.80
C VAL A 95 -13.03 21.56 -0.05
N ALA A 96 -13.35 22.74 0.46
CA ALA A 96 -13.06 23.99 -0.25
C ALA A 96 -11.54 24.09 -0.54
N THR A 97 -11.19 24.65 -1.69
CA THR A 97 -9.78 24.77 -2.12
C THR A 97 -8.91 25.47 -1.07
N ALA A 98 -9.46 26.46 -0.38
CA ALA A 98 -8.75 27.19 0.70
C ALA A 98 -8.49 26.33 1.95
N ASP A 99 -9.29 25.29 2.15
CA ASP A 99 -9.24 24.40 3.31
C ASP A 99 -8.53 23.08 2.98
N TYR A 100 -8.04 22.90 1.75
CA TYR A 100 -7.29 21.73 1.36
C TYR A 100 -5.84 21.82 1.85
N GLY A 101 -5.39 20.83 2.57
CA GLY A 101 -4.04 20.77 3.15
C GLY A 101 -4.04 20.34 4.61
N GLU A 102 -3.13 20.89 5.39
CA GLU A 102 -2.97 20.58 6.82
C GLU A 102 -3.95 21.37 7.70
N THR A 103 -5.24 21.34 7.36
CA THR A 103 -6.28 22.13 8.00
C THR A 103 -7.23 21.25 8.83
N GLU A 104 -7.92 21.90 9.79
CA GLU A 104 -8.93 21.23 10.60
C GLU A 104 -10.10 20.70 9.74
N ALA A 105 -10.51 21.45 8.71
CA ALA A 105 -11.58 21.06 7.79
C ALA A 105 -11.22 19.76 7.02
N MET A 106 -10.00 19.67 6.54
CA MET A 106 -9.47 18.45 5.90
C MET A 106 -9.46 17.28 6.90
N GLY A 107 -9.04 17.51 8.14
CA GLY A 107 -9.07 16.50 9.20
C GLY A 107 -10.49 15.99 9.48
N VAL A 108 -11.51 16.86 9.50
CA VAL A 108 -12.91 16.46 9.65
C VAL A 108 -13.39 15.61 8.48
N ALA A 109 -13.04 15.98 7.25
CA ALA A 109 -13.40 15.21 6.05
C ALA A 109 -12.83 13.79 6.11
N ILE A 110 -11.53 13.66 6.38
CA ILE A 110 -10.85 12.36 6.51
C ILE A 110 -11.47 11.51 7.63
N PHE A 111 -11.80 12.13 8.77
CA PHE A 111 -12.44 11.43 9.88
C PHE A 111 -13.82 10.88 9.51
N LYS A 112 -14.63 11.64 8.78
CA LYS A 112 -15.93 11.18 8.27
C LYS A 112 -15.79 9.99 7.32
N GLU A 113 -14.79 10.04 6.44
CA GLU A 113 -14.49 8.94 5.53
C GLU A 113 -14.09 7.67 6.29
N LEU A 114 -13.21 7.78 7.28
CA LEU A 114 -12.80 6.65 8.13
C LEU A 114 -13.99 6.02 8.87
N LEU A 115 -14.95 6.83 9.35
CA LEU A 115 -16.18 6.31 9.97
C LEU A 115 -17.04 5.53 8.97
N LYS A 116 -17.21 6.03 7.75
CA LYS A 116 -17.95 5.33 6.68
C LYS A 116 -17.27 4.00 6.34
N ILE A 117 -15.95 4.01 6.20
CA ILE A 117 -15.16 2.81 5.90
C ILE A 117 -15.27 1.79 7.03
N LYS A 118 -15.16 2.22 8.30
CA LYS A 118 -15.33 1.32 9.45
C LYS A 118 -16.67 0.58 9.41
N THR A 119 -17.74 1.31 9.12
CA THR A 119 -19.09 0.73 9.02
C THR A 119 -19.14 -0.30 7.89
N LYS A 120 -18.63 0.06 6.71
CA LYS A 120 -18.62 -0.85 5.54
C LYS A 120 -17.77 -2.09 5.74
N MET A 121 -16.58 -1.97 6.34
CA MET A 121 -15.75 -3.12 6.67
C MET A 121 -16.46 -4.07 7.65
N SER A 122 -17.24 -3.53 8.58
CA SER A 122 -18.00 -4.33 9.54
C SER A 122 -19.21 -5.00 8.89
N GLU A 123 -19.91 -4.32 7.97
CA GLU A 123 -20.98 -4.90 7.14
C GLU A 123 -20.45 -6.03 6.26
N ASN A 124 -19.22 -5.92 5.74
CA ASN A 124 -18.57 -6.94 4.94
C ASN A 124 -17.94 -8.09 5.76
N ASN A 125 -18.17 -8.13 7.07
CA ASN A 125 -17.59 -9.13 7.98
C ASN A 125 -16.06 -9.22 7.92
N VAL A 126 -15.36 -8.09 7.70
CA VAL A 126 -13.92 -8.04 7.80
C VAL A 126 -13.52 -8.05 9.28
N PRO A 127 -12.54 -8.86 9.71
CA PRO A 127 -12.09 -8.89 11.10
C PRO A 127 -11.68 -7.52 11.61
N LEU A 128 -11.92 -7.23 12.90
CA LEU A 128 -11.55 -5.96 13.50
C LEU A 128 -10.03 -5.83 13.73
N ALA A 129 -9.36 -6.95 14.00
CA ALA A 129 -7.92 -6.98 14.20
C ALA A 129 -7.20 -6.89 12.84
N GLY A 130 -6.13 -6.11 12.78
CA GLY A 130 -5.30 -5.98 11.58
C GLY A 130 -5.86 -5.03 10.51
N ARG A 131 -6.80 -4.16 10.85
CA ARG A 131 -7.24 -3.09 9.95
C ARG A 131 -6.21 -1.96 9.97
N ASN A 132 -5.42 -1.86 8.93
CA ASN A 132 -4.39 -0.84 8.79
C ASN A 132 -4.87 0.28 7.86
N CYS A 133 -4.52 1.51 8.20
CA CYS A 133 -4.77 2.68 7.38
C CYS A 133 -3.43 3.30 6.98
N TYR A 134 -3.09 3.19 5.72
CA TYR A 134 -1.91 3.82 5.11
C TYR A 134 -2.30 5.22 4.67
N ILE A 135 -1.75 6.24 5.34
CA ILE A 135 -2.18 7.63 5.20
C ILE A 135 -1.03 8.51 4.72
N LYS A 136 -1.32 9.48 3.84
CA LYS A 136 -0.34 10.51 3.44
C LYS A 136 0.08 11.35 4.64
N PRO A 137 1.35 11.81 4.72
CA PRO A 137 1.83 12.68 5.81
C PRO A 137 0.98 13.93 6.00
N MET A 138 0.61 14.61 4.92
CA MET A 138 -0.24 15.79 4.94
C MET A 138 -1.63 15.50 5.56
N ALA A 139 -2.23 14.37 5.20
CA ALA A 139 -3.52 13.96 5.72
C ALA A 139 -3.44 13.55 7.21
N LEU A 140 -2.33 12.96 7.63
CA LEU A 140 -2.08 12.66 9.03
C LEU A 140 -1.96 13.96 9.86
N ASN A 141 -1.21 14.95 9.35
CA ASN A 141 -1.08 16.25 10.00
C ASN A 141 -2.43 16.97 10.10
N ALA A 142 -3.28 16.88 9.07
CA ALA A 142 -4.64 17.42 9.10
C ALA A 142 -5.51 16.75 10.19
N LEU A 143 -5.38 15.43 10.39
CA LEU A 143 -6.06 14.74 11.50
C LEU A 143 -5.56 15.22 12.86
N ILE A 144 -4.25 15.45 13.01
CA ILE A 144 -3.64 15.96 14.24
C ILE A 144 -4.06 17.42 14.51
N ALA A 145 -4.25 18.25 13.48
CA ALA A 145 -4.71 19.61 13.61
C ALA A 145 -6.14 19.72 14.18
N ASN A 146 -6.93 18.65 14.08
CA ASN A 146 -8.29 18.62 14.59
C ASN A 146 -8.31 18.37 16.10
N LYS A 147 -8.68 19.40 16.88
CA LYS A 147 -8.72 19.36 18.35
C LYS A 147 -9.73 18.35 18.90
N ASP A 148 -10.81 18.10 18.18
CA ASP A 148 -11.87 17.17 18.62
C ASP A 148 -11.41 15.71 18.55
N ILE A 149 -10.52 15.38 17.63
CA ILE A 149 -9.94 14.04 17.48
C ILE A 149 -8.97 13.75 18.61
N ILE A 150 -8.20 14.75 19.03
CA ILE A 150 -7.21 14.62 20.11
C ILE A 150 -7.88 14.65 21.48
N ASN A 151 -9.06 15.21 21.60
CA ASN A 151 -9.73 15.40 22.88
C ASN A 151 -10.24 14.06 23.45
N LYS A 152 -9.70 13.68 24.61
CA LYS A 152 -10.09 12.45 25.33
C LYS A 152 -11.58 12.37 25.72
N LEU A 153 -12.28 13.51 25.79
CA LEU A 153 -13.71 13.58 26.11
C LEU A 153 -14.59 12.84 25.09
N TYR A 154 -14.15 12.73 23.84
CA TYR A 154 -14.85 12.01 22.78
C TYR A 154 -14.42 10.55 22.63
N GLY A 155 -13.56 10.05 23.50
CA GLY A 155 -13.09 8.64 23.48
C GLY A 155 -12.17 8.31 22.31
N ALA A 156 -11.81 9.29 21.48
CA ALA A 156 -10.84 9.14 20.44
C ALA A 156 -9.44 9.38 21.04
N SER A 157 -8.77 8.31 21.40
CA SER A 157 -7.41 8.38 21.95
C SER A 157 -6.42 8.18 20.79
N MET A 158 -6.09 9.25 20.12
CA MET A 158 -4.92 9.28 19.26
C MET A 158 -3.70 9.56 20.15
N THR A 159 -2.86 8.57 20.37
CA THR A 159 -1.61 8.77 21.10
C THR A 159 -0.53 9.16 20.12
N ILE A 160 -0.07 10.40 20.20
CA ILE A 160 0.98 10.94 19.32
C ILE A 160 2.37 10.61 19.86
N GLU A 161 2.47 10.24 21.15
CA GLU A 161 3.73 9.95 21.81
C GLU A 161 4.09 8.46 21.68
N GLY A 162 5.27 8.19 21.16
CA GLY A 162 5.86 6.86 21.10
C GLY A 162 6.04 6.31 19.68
N ASN A 163 6.78 5.21 19.62
CA ASN A 163 7.17 4.54 18.37
C ASN A 163 6.04 3.61 17.82
N ASN A 164 4.86 3.64 18.43
CA ASN A 164 3.72 2.84 17.98
C ASN A 164 2.83 3.68 17.05
N PRO A 165 2.31 3.08 15.96
CA PRO A 165 1.39 3.77 15.08
C PRO A 165 0.16 4.24 15.88
N PRO A 166 -0.28 5.49 15.70
CA PRO A 166 -1.46 5.99 16.38
C PRO A 166 -2.69 5.20 15.97
N LYS A 167 -3.58 4.93 16.94
CA LYS A 167 -4.84 4.21 16.69
C LYS A 167 -6.00 5.17 16.68
N LEU A 168 -6.78 5.13 15.61
CA LEU A 168 -7.98 5.95 15.46
C LEU A 168 -9.16 5.08 15.03
N ILE A 169 -10.25 5.09 15.79
CA ILE A 169 -11.52 4.41 15.48
C ILE A 169 -11.36 2.88 15.23
N GLY A 170 -10.28 2.27 15.71
CA GLY A 170 -9.99 0.84 15.50
C GLY A 170 -9.13 0.56 14.26
N PHE A 171 -8.56 1.58 13.63
CA PHE A 171 -7.53 1.47 12.62
C PHE A 171 -6.16 1.80 13.20
N ASP A 172 -5.15 1.08 12.79
CA ASP A 172 -3.76 1.42 13.02
C ASP A 172 -3.32 2.37 11.88
N LEU A 173 -3.01 3.64 12.23
CA LEU A 173 -2.60 4.64 11.25
C LEU A 173 -1.10 4.49 10.98
N ILE A 174 -0.75 4.18 9.75
CA ILE A 174 0.62 4.04 9.29
C ILE A 174 0.90 5.16 8.29
N GLU A 175 1.88 5.99 8.60
CA GLU A 175 2.33 7.02 7.68
C GLU A 175 2.94 6.37 6.44
N ALA A 176 2.42 6.72 5.27
CA ALA A 176 2.82 6.18 3.98
C ALA A 176 3.27 7.28 3.03
N PRO A 177 4.54 7.71 3.09
CA PRO A 177 5.10 8.69 2.16
C PRO A 177 5.01 8.23 0.71
N LEU A 178 4.94 6.91 0.49
CA LEU A 178 4.83 6.31 -0.85
C LEU A 178 3.54 6.69 -1.59
N LEU A 179 2.50 7.13 -0.88
CA LEU A 179 1.26 7.64 -1.49
C LEU A 179 1.41 9.08 -1.99
N THR A 180 2.51 9.77 -1.69
CA THR A 180 2.79 11.12 -2.20
C THR A 180 3.36 11.06 -3.62
N GLU A 181 3.42 12.23 -4.26
CA GLU A 181 4.03 12.36 -5.60
C GLU A 181 5.46 11.81 -5.61
N GLY A 182 5.76 10.98 -6.60
CA GLY A 182 7.05 10.29 -6.71
C GLY A 182 7.15 8.94 -5.99
N GLY A 183 6.14 8.54 -5.22
CA GLY A 183 6.04 7.22 -4.59
C GLY A 183 5.45 6.17 -5.55
N VAL A 184 4.22 5.72 -5.28
CA VAL A 184 3.52 4.69 -6.10
C VAL A 184 3.34 5.04 -7.57
N ASP A 185 3.51 6.30 -7.91
CA ASP A 185 3.44 6.83 -9.26
C ASP A 185 4.77 6.93 -9.98
N ASN A 186 5.85 6.62 -9.32
CA ASN A 186 7.17 6.72 -9.91
C ASN A 186 7.38 5.56 -10.89
N GLU A 187 7.21 5.82 -12.18
CA GLU A 187 7.45 4.86 -13.26
C GLU A 187 8.86 4.26 -13.22
N ASN A 188 9.82 4.95 -12.58
CA ASN A 188 11.18 4.46 -12.42
C ASN A 188 11.33 3.40 -11.32
N VAL A 189 10.39 3.32 -10.39
CA VAL A 189 10.45 2.34 -9.27
C VAL A 189 10.03 0.96 -9.73
N ILE A 190 9.05 0.90 -10.66
CA ILE A 190 8.55 -0.37 -11.19
C ILE A 190 8.40 -0.22 -12.70
N GLN A 191 9.43 -0.61 -13.44
CA GLN A 191 9.35 -0.68 -14.89
C GLN A 191 8.82 -2.04 -15.34
N GLY A 192 7.70 -2.03 -16.03
CA GLY A 192 7.29 -3.13 -16.90
C GLY A 192 6.29 -4.13 -16.36
N ASP A 193 5.97 -4.16 -15.07
CA ASP A 193 5.17 -5.26 -14.50
C ASP A 193 3.69 -4.91 -14.24
N GLY A 194 3.21 -3.76 -14.72
CA GLY A 194 1.79 -3.41 -14.66
C GLY A 194 1.27 -2.97 -13.28
N HIS A 195 2.14 -2.83 -12.29
CA HIS A 195 1.80 -2.34 -10.95
C HIS A 195 1.74 -0.82 -10.92
N VAL A 196 0.83 -0.25 -11.70
CA VAL A 196 0.65 1.20 -11.80
C VAL A 196 -0.52 1.62 -10.94
N PHE A 197 -0.32 2.65 -10.12
CA PHE A 197 -1.39 3.25 -9.33
C PHE A 197 -2.45 3.87 -10.27
N PRO A 198 -3.76 3.75 -9.96
CA PRO A 198 -4.81 4.31 -10.79
C PRO A 198 -4.66 5.83 -10.96
N THR A 199 -4.41 6.28 -12.19
CA THR A 199 -4.12 7.69 -12.51
C THR A 199 -5.24 8.65 -12.11
N THR A 200 -6.49 8.19 -12.15
CA THR A 200 -7.66 8.99 -11.75
C THR A 200 -7.62 9.45 -10.30
N TYR A 201 -6.98 8.68 -9.43
CA TYR A 201 -6.96 8.93 -7.97
C TYR A 201 -5.58 9.30 -7.44
N LYS A 202 -4.61 9.45 -8.31
CA LYS A 202 -3.22 9.74 -7.98
C LYS A 202 -3.07 10.93 -7.02
N ASP A 203 -3.67 12.07 -7.37
CA ASP A 203 -3.53 13.30 -6.61
C ASP A 203 -4.55 13.41 -5.47
N THR A 204 -5.71 12.81 -5.64
CA THR A 204 -6.86 12.96 -4.73
C THR A 204 -6.93 11.90 -3.63
N CYS A 205 -6.26 10.75 -3.80
CA CYS A 205 -6.16 9.71 -2.77
C CYS A 205 -5.38 10.24 -1.57
N GLN A 206 -5.99 10.22 -0.38
CA GLN A 206 -5.36 10.65 0.86
C GLN A 206 -4.91 9.48 1.72
N PHE A 207 -5.63 8.37 1.67
CA PHE A 207 -5.30 7.19 2.44
C PHE A 207 -5.91 5.92 1.82
N ILE A 208 -5.31 4.78 2.15
CA ILE A 208 -5.82 3.45 1.80
C ILE A 208 -5.98 2.67 3.09
N VAL A 209 -7.18 2.14 3.32
CA VAL A 209 -7.44 1.20 4.41
C VAL A 209 -7.43 -0.20 3.86
N ALA A 210 -6.63 -1.07 4.44
CA ALA A 210 -6.52 -2.45 4.00
C ALA A 210 -6.40 -3.41 5.19
N HIS A 211 -7.03 -4.56 5.05
CA HIS A 211 -6.80 -5.70 5.93
C HIS A 211 -5.81 -6.67 5.25
N PRO A 212 -4.96 -7.43 5.97
CA PRO A 212 -4.01 -8.35 5.36
C PRO A 212 -4.61 -9.37 4.39
N SER A 213 -5.90 -9.69 4.51
CA SER A 213 -6.60 -10.56 3.57
C SER A 213 -6.92 -9.93 2.21
N SER A 214 -6.69 -8.61 2.05
CA SER A 214 -7.01 -7.90 0.80
C SER A 214 -6.00 -8.15 -0.31
N ALA A 215 -4.74 -8.40 0.03
CA ALA A 215 -3.67 -8.60 -0.94
C ALA A 215 -2.84 -9.85 -0.61
N GLY A 216 -2.22 -10.40 -1.61
CA GLY A 216 -1.32 -11.55 -1.51
C GLY A 216 0.01 -11.29 -2.19
N ILE A 217 1.05 -11.87 -1.63
CA ILE A 217 2.40 -11.86 -2.19
C ILE A 217 2.78 -13.30 -2.51
N LEU A 218 3.10 -13.54 -3.77
CA LEU A 218 3.70 -14.80 -4.21
C LEU A 218 5.23 -14.65 -4.22
N THR A 219 5.95 -15.46 -3.47
CA THR A 219 7.41 -15.40 -3.42
C THR A 219 7.99 -16.64 -4.06
N LEU A 220 8.65 -16.50 -5.22
CA LEU A 220 9.43 -17.56 -5.83
C LEU A 220 10.87 -17.53 -5.31
N LYS A 221 11.47 -16.35 -5.25
CA LYS A 221 12.83 -16.15 -4.77
C LYS A 221 12.84 -14.99 -3.78
N GLY A 222 13.30 -15.26 -2.56
CA GLY A 222 13.48 -14.23 -1.54
C GLY A 222 14.62 -13.27 -1.89
N LEU A 223 14.80 -12.23 -1.08
CA LEU A 223 15.92 -11.32 -1.23
C LEU A 223 17.23 -12.09 -1.10
N GLY A 224 18.04 -12.04 -2.14
CA GLY A 224 19.39 -12.62 -2.19
C GLY A 224 20.39 -11.56 -2.61
N MET A 225 21.60 -11.63 -2.06
CA MET A 225 22.72 -10.79 -2.46
C MET A 225 23.82 -11.65 -3.05
N GLU A 226 24.40 -11.20 -4.15
CA GLU A 226 25.53 -11.85 -4.82
C GLU A 226 26.66 -10.85 -4.98
N HIS A 227 27.89 -11.31 -4.78
CA HIS A 227 29.09 -10.56 -5.02
C HIS A 227 29.82 -11.15 -6.21
N ALA A 228 30.21 -10.29 -7.16
CA ALA A 228 30.99 -10.69 -8.34
C ALA A 228 32.17 -9.75 -8.51
N ARG A 229 33.38 -10.32 -8.57
CA ARG A 229 34.56 -9.56 -8.94
C ARG A 229 34.57 -9.30 -10.44
N ARG A 230 34.77 -8.05 -10.83
CA ARG A 230 34.92 -7.60 -12.23
C ARG A 230 36.34 -7.12 -12.49
N PRO A 231 37.29 -8.03 -12.83
CA PRO A 231 38.68 -7.68 -13.01
C PRO A 231 38.92 -6.69 -14.14
N GLU A 232 38.08 -6.70 -15.17
CA GLU A 232 38.13 -5.80 -16.32
C GLU A 232 37.89 -4.32 -15.95
N TYR A 233 37.19 -4.09 -14.86
CA TYR A 233 36.89 -2.74 -14.34
C TYR A 233 37.63 -2.44 -13.04
N GLN A 234 38.41 -3.38 -12.51
CA GLN A 234 39.02 -3.30 -11.17
C GLN A 234 37.98 -2.89 -10.10
N ALA A 235 36.83 -3.55 -10.12
CA ALA A 235 35.69 -3.25 -9.27
C ALA A 235 35.05 -4.53 -8.74
N ASP A 236 34.40 -4.41 -7.59
CA ASP A 236 33.50 -5.41 -7.05
C ASP A 236 32.04 -5.02 -7.35
N GLN A 237 31.27 -5.92 -7.95
CA GLN A 237 29.86 -5.75 -8.20
C GLN A 237 29.06 -6.47 -7.12
N ILE A 238 28.14 -5.74 -6.49
CA ILE A 238 27.17 -6.27 -5.55
C ILE A 238 25.80 -6.23 -6.24
N ILE A 239 25.09 -7.36 -6.22
CA ILE A 239 23.79 -7.49 -6.87
C ILE A 239 22.79 -7.99 -5.82
N ALA A 240 21.77 -7.19 -5.52
CA ALA A 240 20.61 -7.62 -4.74
C ALA A 240 19.47 -7.98 -5.70
N LYS A 241 18.76 -9.07 -5.43
CA LYS A 241 17.70 -9.55 -6.32
C LYS A 241 16.59 -10.29 -5.57
N TYR A 242 15.38 -10.21 -6.10
CA TYR A 242 14.25 -11.06 -5.69
C TYR A 242 13.32 -11.35 -6.87
N ALA A 243 12.49 -12.39 -6.74
CA ALA A 243 11.40 -12.68 -7.67
C ALA A 243 10.12 -12.91 -6.86
N LYS A 244 9.19 -11.98 -6.98
CA LYS A 244 7.90 -12.00 -6.30
C LYS A 244 6.79 -11.63 -7.28
N GLY A 245 5.56 -11.90 -6.92
CA GLY A 245 4.37 -11.44 -7.62
C GLY A 245 3.39 -10.88 -6.61
N PHE A 246 2.64 -9.87 -7.01
CA PHE A 246 1.71 -9.15 -6.18
C PHE A 246 0.31 -9.20 -6.77
N GLY A 247 -0.72 -9.28 -5.94
CA GLY A 247 -2.08 -9.25 -6.44
C GLY A 247 -3.11 -9.01 -5.35
N GLY A 248 -4.20 -8.37 -5.73
CA GLY A 248 -5.34 -8.19 -4.86
C GLY A 248 -6.15 -9.48 -4.76
N LEU A 249 -6.58 -9.86 -3.56
CA LEU A 249 -7.33 -11.08 -3.29
C LEU A 249 -8.79 -10.78 -2.95
N ARG A 250 -9.02 -9.94 -1.94
CA ARG A 250 -10.33 -9.69 -1.35
C ARG A 250 -10.71 -8.22 -1.41
N PRO A 251 -11.45 -7.79 -2.46
CA PRO A 251 -11.75 -6.37 -2.66
C PRO A 251 -12.60 -5.75 -1.54
N GLU A 252 -13.50 -6.49 -0.91
CA GLU A 252 -14.31 -6.01 0.19
C GLU A 252 -13.53 -5.70 1.48
N ALA A 253 -12.26 -6.07 1.54
CA ALA A 253 -11.38 -5.83 2.68
C ALA A 253 -10.43 -4.63 2.47
N ALA A 254 -10.57 -3.90 1.35
CA ALA A 254 -9.76 -2.74 1.03
C ALA A 254 -10.63 -1.55 0.60
N PHE A 255 -10.26 -0.35 1.04
CA PHE A 255 -10.99 0.89 0.81
C PHE A 255 -10.03 2.04 0.56
N MET A 256 -10.46 3.03 -0.22
CA MET A 256 -9.70 4.22 -0.53
C MET A 256 -10.47 5.46 -0.10
N GLY A 257 -9.81 6.36 0.59
CA GLY A 257 -10.31 7.68 0.93
C GLY A 257 -9.79 8.73 -0.04
N VAL A 258 -10.71 9.46 -0.66
CA VAL A 258 -10.43 10.45 -1.70
C VAL A 258 -11.01 11.79 -1.27
N VAL A 259 -10.17 12.81 -1.15
CA VAL A 259 -10.63 14.18 -0.88
C VAL A 259 -10.37 15.03 -2.12
N THR A 260 -11.46 15.60 -2.64
CA THR A 260 -11.43 16.50 -3.80
C THR A 260 -11.55 17.94 -3.37
N GLN A 261 -10.98 18.83 -4.16
CA GLN A 261 -11.14 20.28 -4.02
C GLN A 261 -12.43 20.72 -4.72
N ALA A 262 -13.17 21.62 -4.07
CA ALA A 262 -14.38 22.25 -4.62
C ALA A 262 -14.05 23.50 -5.41
#